data_852a5693e114af9efdec050c48d4c73a
#
_entry.id   852a5693e114af9efdec050c48d4c73a
#
_cell.length_a   1.000
_cell.length_b   1.000
_cell.length_c   1.000
_cell.angle_alpha   90.00
_cell.angle_beta   90.00
_cell.angle_gamma   90.00
#
_symmetry.space_group_name_H-M   'P 1'
#
loop_
_entity.id
_entity.type
_entity.pdbx_description
1 polymer ?
#
loop_
_entity_poly.entity_id
_entity_poly.type
_entity_poly.pdbx_seq_one_letter_code
_entity_poly.pdbx_strand_id
1 'polypeptide(L)'
;MTDSNDVAGAASAAPVDPRITVTPTLLADGRELIYFDDADSTLPAERAIDERVLDPRPANAQMRQDPLTGEWISIAAARQNRVFLPPADLDPLAPQRPGNPSEIPSTYDVAVFENRSPSFGPALADPDDSDADTLAELRRVGLERTHPSIGRCEVVCFSPEHEGSFGTQTVSRARTVIEAWAQRTAALSAMAGVQQVFPFENRGEAIGVTLGHPHGQIYSYPYVTPRTERLLASIDAYGPTLFADVLERERGGPRV
;
A
#
# COMPACT_ATOMS: atom_id res chain seq x y z
N MET A 1 15.35 33.66 -12.60
CA MET A 1 14.36 32.89 -13.39
C MET A 1 14.07 31.65 -12.60
N THR A 2 12.98 31.69 -11.91
CA THR A 2 12.54 30.68 -10.95
C THR A 2 11.67 29.69 -11.70
N ASP A 3 12.18 28.49 -11.92
CA ASP A 3 11.35 27.39 -12.40
C ASP A 3 10.56 26.81 -11.22
N SER A 4 9.29 27.11 -11.25
CA SER A 4 8.28 26.51 -10.41
C SER A 4 8.12 25.05 -10.83
N ASN A 5 8.55 24.12 -9.97
CA ASN A 5 8.17 22.72 -10.11
C ASN A 5 6.66 22.59 -9.83
N ASP A 6 5.90 22.59 -10.91
CA ASP A 6 4.51 22.21 -10.93
C ASP A 6 4.41 20.73 -10.51
N VAL A 7 3.94 20.49 -9.30
CA VAL A 7 3.49 19.17 -8.85
C VAL A 7 2.22 18.86 -9.64
N ALA A 8 2.40 18.17 -10.76
CA ALA A 8 1.33 17.83 -11.69
C ALA A 8 0.31 16.91 -11.01
N GLY A 9 -0.93 17.41 -10.93
CA GLY A 9 -2.14 16.63 -11.06
C GLY A 9 -2.40 15.56 -10.00
N ALA A 10 -2.71 15.96 -8.77
CA ALA A 10 -3.53 15.12 -7.90
C ALA A 10 -4.89 14.94 -8.58
N ALA A 11 -5.13 13.75 -9.16
CA ALA A 11 -6.48 13.37 -9.58
C ALA A 11 -7.42 13.58 -8.38
N SER A 12 -8.57 14.21 -8.63
CA SER A 12 -9.58 14.48 -7.61
C SER A 12 -9.94 13.18 -6.90
N ALA A 13 -9.33 12.94 -5.77
CA ALA A 13 -9.65 11.80 -4.91
C ALA A 13 -11.09 11.94 -4.41
N ALA A 14 -11.75 10.80 -4.15
CA ALA A 14 -13.06 10.79 -3.53
C ALA A 14 -13.08 11.68 -2.27
N PRO A 15 -14.19 12.40 -1.99
CA PRO A 15 -14.26 13.27 -0.83
C PRO A 15 -14.07 12.46 0.45
N VAL A 16 -13.05 12.81 1.21
CA VAL A 16 -12.85 12.32 2.57
C VAL A 16 -13.88 13.01 3.48
N ASP A 17 -14.30 12.37 4.55
CA ASP A 17 -15.13 13.02 5.58
C ASP A 17 -14.49 14.39 5.92
N PRO A 18 -15.22 15.51 5.76
CA PRO A 18 -14.65 16.86 5.90
C PRO A 18 -14.11 17.16 7.30
N ARG A 19 -14.40 16.31 8.28
CA ARG A 19 -13.86 16.43 9.64
C ARG A 19 -12.46 15.84 9.77
N ILE A 20 -12.01 15.01 8.81
CA ILE A 20 -10.70 14.40 8.79
C ILE A 20 -9.75 15.32 8.02
N THR A 21 -8.67 15.72 8.66
CA THR A 21 -7.65 16.53 7.99
C THR A 21 -6.64 15.64 7.27
N VAL A 22 -6.38 15.94 6.00
CA VAL A 22 -5.43 15.21 5.18
C VAL A 22 -4.23 16.10 4.87
N THR A 23 -3.04 15.67 5.28
CA THR A 23 -1.80 16.44 5.10
C THR A 23 -0.78 15.62 4.31
N PRO A 24 -0.63 15.87 2.99
CA PRO A 24 0.40 15.22 2.18
C PRO A 24 1.78 15.82 2.44
N THR A 25 2.79 14.98 2.52
CA THR A 25 4.20 15.32 2.70
C THR A 25 5.10 14.38 1.88
N LEU A 26 6.41 14.58 1.97
CA LEU A 26 7.39 13.69 1.34
C LEU A 26 8.38 13.17 2.37
N LEU A 27 8.79 11.92 2.20
CA LEU A 27 9.92 11.31 2.90
C LEU A 27 11.25 11.75 2.26
N ALA A 28 12.36 11.54 2.95
CA ALA A 28 13.70 11.95 2.51
C ALA A 28 14.13 11.38 1.15
N ASP A 29 13.57 10.25 0.74
CA ASP A 29 13.80 9.62 -0.56
C ASP A 29 12.74 9.96 -1.63
N GLY A 30 11.91 10.98 -1.38
CA GLY A 30 10.88 11.46 -2.29
C GLY A 30 9.59 10.63 -2.32
N ARG A 31 9.47 9.58 -1.48
CA ARG A 31 8.21 8.84 -1.34
C ARG A 31 7.14 9.72 -0.71
N GLU A 32 5.91 9.57 -1.18
CA GLU A 32 4.75 10.23 -0.57
C GLU A 32 4.48 9.66 0.83
N LEU A 33 4.21 10.57 1.78
CA LEU A 33 3.70 10.29 3.10
C LEU A 33 2.48 11.19 3.33
N ILE A 34 1.36 10.60 3.70
CA ILE A 34 0.10 11.32 3.91
C ILE A 34 -0.37 11.05 5.34
N TYR A 35 -0.60 12.09 6.11
CA TYR A 35 -1.25 12.01 7.40
C TYR A 35 -2.75 12.21 7.26
N PHE A 36 -3.52 11.40 7.97
CA PHE A 36 -4.97 11.53 8.13
C PHE A 36 -5.24 11.71 9.63
N ASP A 37 -5.67 12.90 10.01
CA ASP A 37 -5.94 13.22 11.40
C ASP A 37 -7.41 12.98 11.72
N ASP A 38 -7.68 12.35 12.86
CA ASP A 38 -9.04 12.09 13.35
C ASP A 38 -9.85 13.40 13.45
N ALA A 39 -11.16 13.29 13.38
CA ALA A 39 -12.05 14.45 13.45
C ALA A 39 -11.90 15.27 14.75
N ASP A 40 -11.42 14.64 15.81
CA ASP A 40 -11.15 15.21 17.12
C ASP A 40 -9.65 15.25 17.46
N SER A 41 -8.80 15.16 16.44
CA SER A 41 -7.34 15.21 16.62
C SER A 41 -6.87 16.51 17.25
N THR A 42 -5.92 16.40 18.15
CA THR A 42 -5.21 17.54 18.77
C THR A 42 -3.77 17.68 18.27
N LEU A 43 -3.41 16.92 17.24
CA LEU A 43 -2.08 16.94 16.68
C LEU A 43 -1.79 18.26 15.94
N PRO A 44 -0.53 18.74 15.94
CA PRO A 44 -0.15 19.93 15.19
C PRO A 44 -0.38 19.73 13.68
N ALA A 45 -0.89 20.75 13.01
CA ALA A 45 -1.02 20.74 11.55
C ALA A 45 0.35 20.72 10.84
N GLU A 46 1.37 21.34 11.46
CA GLU A 46 2.74 21.32 10.95
C GLU A 46 3.41 19.98 11.26
N ARG A 47 4.01 19.37 10.25
CA ARG A 47 4.69 18.07 10.33
C ARG A 47 6.20 18.24 10.19
N ALA A 48 6.95 17.46 10.94
CA ALA A 48 8.41 17.42 10.82
C ALA A 48 8.82 16.93 9.43
N ILE A 49 9.91 17.48 8.93
CA ILE A 49 10.54 17.05 7.69
C ILE A 49 11.37 15.80 7.98
N ASP A 50 11.36 14.84 7.05
CA ASP A 50 12.22 13.66 7.12
C ASP A 50 13.65 14.04 6.68
N GLU A 51 14.54 14.14 7.64
CA GLU A 51 15.95 14.52 7.41
C GLU A 51 16.90 13.32 7.30
N ARG A 52 16.38 12.09 7.18
CA ARG A 52 17.21 10.90 7.06
C ARG A 52 18.03 10.92 5.78
N VAL A 53 19.27 10.45 5.87
CA VAL A 53 20.07 10.11 4.68
C VAL A 53 19.80 8.65 4.36
N LEU A 54 19.21 8.40 3.21
CA LEU A 54 18.78 7.06 2.80
C LEU A 54 19.56 6.60 1.57
N ASP A 55 19.87 5.31 1.53
CA ASP A 55 20.40 4.68 0.33
C ASP A 55 19.40 4.77 -0.84
N PRO A 56 19.84 4.71 -2.09
CA PRO A 56 18.96 4.65 -3.25
C PRO A 56 17.94 3.52 -3.10
N ARG A 57 16.75 3.74 -3.62
CA ARG A 57 15.69 2.72 -3.61
C ARG A 57 16.14 1.51 -4.45
N PRO A 58 15.80 0.29 -4.00
CA PRO A 58 16.10 -0.91 -4.79
C PRO A 58 15.36 -0.88 -6.14
N ALA A 59 15.94 -1.56 -7.12
CA ALA A 59 15.30 -1.75 -8.42
C ALA A 59 13.90 -2.40 -8.28
N ASN A 60 13.04 -2.13 -9.24
CA ASN A 60 11.68 -2.65 -9.24
C ASN A 60 11.63 -4.18 -9.33
N ALA A 61 10.55 -4.73 -8.77
CA ALA A 61 10.19 -6.12 -8.95
C ALA A 61 9.81 -6.42 -10.42
N GLN A 62 10.00 -7.65 -10.84
CA GLN A 62 9.48 -8.19 -12.09
C GLN A 62 8.25 -9.06 -11.81
N MET A 63 7.33 -9.11 -12.76
CA MET A 63 6.30 -10.15 -12.79
C MET A 63 6.70 -11.24 -13.80
N ARG A 64 6.48 -12.49 -13.42
CA ARG A 64 6.60 -13.65 -14.29
C ARG A 64 5.28 -14.39 -14.35
N GLN A 65 4.91 -14.83 -15.53
CA GLN A 65 3.72 -15.66 -15.68
C GLN A 65 4.09 -17.13 -15.49
N ASP A 66 3.37 -17.82 -14.61
CA ASP A 66 3.44 -19.28 -14.54
C ASP A 66 2.84 -19.87 -15.81
N PRO A 67 3.61 -20.62 -16.62
CA PRO A 67 3.12 -21.17 -17.88
C PRO A 67 2.07 -22.28 -17.71
N LEU A 68 1.96 -22.87 -16.51
CA LEU A 68 1.01 -23.96 -16.23
C LEU A 68 -0.35 -23.43 -15.78
N THR A 69 -0.36 -22.35 -15.00
CA THR A 69 -1.58 -21.79 -14.43
C THR A 69 -2.03 -20.50 -15.12
N GLY A 70 -1.11 -19.83 -15.82
CA GLY A 70 -1.34 -18.50 -16.39
C GLY A 70 -1.32 -17.37 -15.36
N GLU A 71 -1.05 -17.66 -14.08
CA GLU A 71 -1.02 -16.69 -13.01
C GLU A 71 0.24 -15.81 -13.05
N TRP A 72 0.09 -14.54 -12.69
CA TRP A 72 1.21 -13.61 -12.59
C TRP A 72 1.79 -13.61 -11.17
N ILE A 73 3.11 -13.76 -11.06
CA ILE A 73 3.86 -13.81 -9.81
C ILE A 73 4.83 -12.63 -9.78
N SER A 74 4.70 -11.76 -8.78
CA SER A 74 5.68 -10.69 -8.55
C SER A 74 6.91 -11.23 -7.83
N ILE A 75 8.11 -10.96 -8.37
CA ILE A 75 9.39 -11.36 -7.82
C ILE A 75 10.15 -10.10 -7.41
N ALA A 76 10.29 -9.89 -6.11
CA ALA A 76 10.96 -8.73 -5.51
C ALA A 76 12.16 -9.18 -4.67
N ALA A 77 13.33 -9.32 -5.29
CA ALA A 77 14.55 -9.80 -4.63
C ALA A 77 14.97 -8.95 -3.42
N ALA A 78 14.76 -7.63 -3.49
CA ALA A 78 15.08 -6.69 -2.41
C ALA A 78 14.30 -6.95 -1.10
N ARG A 79 13.23 -7.77 -1.15
CA ARG A 79 12.41 -8.10 0.04
C ARG A 79 12.95 -9.25 0.89
N GLN A 80 14.04 -9.89 0.50
CA GLN A 80 14.60 -11.03 1.23
C GLN A 80 15.28 -10.64 2.56
N ASN A 81 15.73 -9.38 2.70
CA ASN A 81 16.44 -8.89 3.89
C ASN A 81 15.53 -8.05 4.80
N ARG A 82 14.30 -8.50 5.05
CA ARG A 82 13.37 -7.75 5.90
C ARG A 82 13.71 -7.90 7.38
N VAL A 83 13.51 -6.81 8.13
CA VAL A 83 13.48 -6.85 9.60
C VAL A 83 12.33 -7.75 10.04
N PHE A 84 12.57 -8.58 11.06
CA PHE A 84 11.58 -9.52 11.59
C PHE A 84 11.32 -9.21 13.06
N LEU A 85 10.07 -8.87 13.39
CA LEU A 85 9.55 -8.57 14.71
C LEU A 85 10.52 -7.73 15.57
N PRO A 86 10.84 -6.51 15.16
CA PRO A 86 11.72 -5.65 15.95
C PRO A 86 11.05 -5.31 17.29
N PRO A 87 11.83 -5.09 18.35
CA PRO A 87 11.30 -4.62 19.61
C PRO A 87 10.71 -3.21 19.48
N ALA A 88 9.84 -2.82 20.41
CA ALA A 88 9.11 -1.56 20.35
C ALA A 88 9.98 -0.30 20.27
N ASP A 89 11.21 -0.33 20.80
CA ASP A 89 12.16 0.76 20.73
C ASP A 89 12.83 0.92 19.35
N LEU A 90 12.77 -0.10 18.50
CA LEU A 90 13.25 -0.12 17.11
C LEU A 90 12.13 -0.29 16.08
N ASP A 91 10.91 0.02 16.46
CA ASP A 91 9.73 -0.09 15.58
C ASP A 91 9.85 0.88 14.38
N PRO A 92 9.91 0.37 13.14
CA PRO A 92 10.08 1.20 11.96
C PRO A 92 8.82 2.01 11.59
N LEU A 93 7.67 1.74 12.19
CA LEU A 93 6.40 2.41 11.91
C LEU A 93 5.98 3.39 13.02
N ALA A 94 6.60 3.33 14.20
CA ALA A 94 6.39 4.32 15.26
C ALA A 94 6.93 5.70 14.81
N PRO A 95 6.47 6.81 15.40
CA PRO A 95 7.03 8.12 15.14
C PRO A 95 8.55 8.17 15.41
N GLN A 96 9.30 8.94 14.62
CA GLN A 96 10.75 9.12 14.82
C GLN A 96 11.05 9.65 16.21
N ARG A 97 12.12 9.14 16.81
CA ARG A 97 12.65 9.56 18.10
C ARG A 97 14.16 9.31 18.19
N PRO A 98 14.88 9.94 19.10
CA PRO A 98 16.29 9.62 19.33
C PRO A 98 16.50 8.11 19.53
N GLY A 99 17.39 7.52 18.70
CA GLY A 99 17.67 6.08 18.70
C GLY A 99 16.74 5.23 17.83
N ASN A 100 15.63 5.77 17.32
CA ASN A 100 14.77 5.08 16.34
C ASN A 100 14.44 5.96 15.14
N PRO A 101 15.26 5.95 14.08
CA PRO A 101 15.02 6.68 12.83
C PRO A 101 13.99 5.94 11.96
N SER A 102 12.77 5.81 12.46
CA SER A 102 11.65 5.12 11.80
C SER A 102 11.23 5.77 10.46
N GLU A 103 10.22 5.22 9.80
CA GLU A 103 9.72 5.76 8.52
C GLU A 103 8.95 7.08 8.67
N ILE A 104 8.34 7.37 9.83
CA ILE A 104 7.38 8.47 10.00
C ILE A 104 7.95 9.56 10.91
N PRO A 105 8.22 10.78 10.37
CA PRO A 105 8.90 11.84 11.11
C PRO A 105 8.11 12.41 12.30
N SER A 106 6.79 12.49 12.19
CA SER A 106 5.92 13.08 13.21
C SER A 106 5.02 12.05 13.85
N THR A 107 4.52 12.34 15.06
CA THR A 107 3.38 11.60 15.60
C THR A 107 2.15 11.77 14.69
N TYR A 108 1.24 10.81 14.69
CA TYR A 108 0.13 10.74 13.76
C TYR A 108 -1.08 10.04 14.36
N ASP A 109 -2.24 10.23 13.75
CA ASP A 109 -3.42 9.42 13.99
C ASP A 109 -3.44 8.22 13.03
N VAL A 110 -3.43 8.48 11.73
CA VAL A 110 -3.21 7.49 10.67
C VAL A 110 -2.17 8.03 9.71
N ALA A 111 -1.23 7.19 9.31
CA ALA A 111 -0.21 7.56 8.34
C ALA A 111 -0.19 6.57 7.17
N VAL A 112 -0.15 7.09 5.95
CA VAL A 112 -0.05 6.29 4.73
C VAL A 112 1.19 6.71 3.96
N PHE A 113 2.03 5.74 3.59
CA PHE A 113 3.22 6.04 2.81
C PHE A 113 3.57 4.92 1.81
N GLU A 114 4.25 5.29 0.74
CA GLU A 114 4.73 4.35 -0.24
C GLU A 114 5.78 3.40 0.36
N ASN A 115 5.62 2.10 0.16
CA ASN A 115 6.58 1.09 0.62
C ASN A 115 7.93 1.28 -0.07
N ARG A 116 9.02 1.29 0.71
CA ARG A 116 10.37 1.49 0.19
C ARG A 116 10.84 0.35 -0.72
N SER A 117 10.43 -0.88 -0.43
CA SER A 117 10.76 -2.08 -1.20
C SER A 117 9.47 -2.72 -1.72
N PRO A 118 8.78 -2.10 -2.68
CA PRO A 118 7.48 -2.52 -3.12
C PRO A 118 7.54 -3.79 -4.00
N SER A 119 6.48 -4.59 -3.99
CA SER A 119 6.26 -5.65 -4.98
C SER A 119 5.75 -5.11 -6.31
N PHE A 120 5.08 -3.95 -6.27
CA PHE A 120 4.60 -3.19 -7.41
C PHE A 120 5.00 -1.74 -7.21
N GLY A 121 5.64 -1.14 -8.19
CA GLY A 121 6.14 0.22 -8.08
C GLY A 121 6.17 0.95 -9.43
N PRO A 122 6.53 2.25 -9.43
CA PRO A 122 6.69 2.97 -10.69
C PRO A 122 7.76 2.26 -11.53
N ALA A 123 7.58 2.21 -12.85
CA ALA A 123 8.59 1.68 -13.75
C ALA A 123 9.87 2.53 -13.61
N LEU A 124 10.83 2.03 -12.83
CA LEU A 124 12.20 2.56 -12.82
C LEU A 124 12.92 1.94 -14.02
N ALA A 125 13.88 2.65 -14.60
CA ALA A 125 14.60 2.31 -15.81
C ALA A 125 14.90 0.81 -16.00
N ASP A 126 15.04 0.41 -17.25
CA ASP A 126 15.17 -0.95 -17.75
C ASP A 126 15.89 -1.93 -16.82
N PRO A 127 15.38 -3.16 -16.66
CA PRO A 127 16.16 -4.22 -16.03
C PRO A 127 17.48 -4.37 -16.78
N ASP A 128 18.55 -4.49 -16.01
CA ASP A 128 19.92 -4.69 -16.50
C ASP A 128 19.94 -5.62 -17.72
N ASP A 129 20.44 -5.13 -18.85
CA ASP A 129 20.49 -5.82 -20.13
C ASP A 129 21.31 -7.15 -20.12
N SER A 130 21.95 -7.47 -19.00
CA SER A 130 22.83 -8.63 -18.87
C SER A 130 22.14 -9.98 -19.06
N ASP A 131 20.81 -10.06 -18.82
CA ASP A 131 20.01 -11.27 -19.04
C ASP A 131 19.12 -11.18 -20.29
N ALA A 132 19.23 -10.10 -21.07
CA ALA A 132 18.33 -9.81 -22.18
C ALA A 132 18.33 -10.93 -23.26
N ASP A 133 19.51 -11.49 -23.55
CA ASP A 133 19.64 -12.53 -24.57
C ASP A 133 19.01 -13.87 -24.14
N THR A 134 19.21 -14.28 -22.89
CA THR A 134 18.60 -15.49 -22.34
C THR A 134 17.10 -15.35 -22.24
N LEU A 135 16.61 -14.19 -21.75
CA LEU A 135 15.20 -13.89 -21.66
C LEU A 135 14.53 -13.73 -23.04
N ALA A 136 15.25 -13.18 -24.04
CA ALA A 136 14.75 -13.09 -25.41
C ALA A 136 14.58 -14.47 -26.04
N GLU A 137 15.51 -15.40 -25.78
CA GLU A 137 15.41 -16.79 -26.27
C GLU A 137 14.25 -17.54 -25.63
N LEU A 138 14.05 -17.41 -24.31
CA LEU A 138 12.94 -18.02 -23.58
C LEU A 138 11.58 -17.41 -23.99
N ARG A 139 11.52 -16.09 -24.23
CA ARG A 139 10.34 -15.41 -24.78
C ARG A 139 9.99 -15.93 -26.17
N ARG A 140 10.98 -16.25 -27.00
CA ARG A 140 10.78 -16.79 -28.34
C ARG A 140 10.10 -18.16 -28.32
N VAL A 141 10.32 -18.98 -27.31
CA VAL A 141 9.68 -20.29 -27.13
C VAL A 141 8.29 -20.19 -26.48
N GLY A 142 7.91 -19.00 -25.97
CA GLY A 142 6.60 -18.76 -25.38
C GLY A 142 6.41 -19.30 -23.96
N LEU A 143 7.46 -19.82 -23.32
CA LEU A 143 7.42 -20.41 -21.98
C LEU A 143 7.67 -19.39 -20.86
N GLU A 144 8.33 -18.28 -21.14
CA GLU A 144 8.54 -17.22 -20.14
C GLU A 144 7.93 -15.90 -20.61
N ARG A 145 6.92 -15.46 -19.88
CA ARG A 145 6.38 -14.11 -20.01
C ARG A 145 6.80 -13.30 -18.80
N THR A 146 7.54 -12.23 -19.06
CA THR A 146 7.91 -11.25 -18.04
C THR A 146 7.23 -9.93 -18.31
N HIS A 147 6.93 -9.20 -17.24
CA HIS A 147 6.34 -7.87 -17.32
C HIS A 147 6.92 -7.02 -16.16
N PRO A 148 7.19 -5.73 -16.36
CA PRO A 148 7.50 -4.84 -15.25
C PRO A 148 6.39 -4.89 -14.21
N SER A 149 6.77 -4.95 -12.94
CA SER A 149 5.82 -4.98 -11.83
C SER A 149 5.32 -3.54 -11.54
N ILE A 150 4.56 -2.99 -12.49
CA ILE A 150 4.01 -1.63 -12.41
C ILE A 150 2.86 -1.61 -11.41
N GLY A 151 2.74 -0.52 -10.66
CA GLY A 151 1.70 -0.31 -9.67
C GLY A 151 2.21 0.49 -8.50
N ARG A 152 1.64 0.28 -7.35
CA ARG A 152 2.06 0.91 -6.10
C ARG A 152 1.75 0.00 -4.91
N CYS A 153 2.64 0.00 -3.93
CA CYS A 153 2.41 -0.61 -2.63
C CYS A 153 2.51 0.46 -1.56
N GLU A 154 1.50 0.59 -0.72
CA GLU A 154 1.48 1.51 0.40
C GLU A 154 1.34 0.77 1.71
N VAL A 155 1.88 1.37 2.78
CA VAL A 155 1.69 0.96 4.18
C VAL A 155 0.72 1.94 4.81
N VAL A 156 -0.24 1.44 5.56
CA VAL A 156 -1.23 2.24 6.30
C VAL A 156 -1.10 1.92 7.78
N CYS A 157 -0.49 2.82 8.54
CA CYS A 157 -0.36 2.70 9.99
C CYS A 157 -1.64 3.18 10.66
N PHE A 158 -2.25 2.33 11.49
CA PHE A 158 -3.55 2.62 12.12
C PHE A 158 -3.46 3.46 13.37
N SER A 159 -2.30 3.50 13.99
CA SER A 159 -2.00 4.31 15.18
C SER A 159 -0.48 4.44 15.34
N PRO A 160 0.03 5.37 16.14
CA PRO A 160 1.45 5.49 16.46
C PRO A 160 1.93 4.43 17.47
N GLU A 161 1.02 3.65 18.04
CA GLU A 161 1.31 2.67 19.09
C GLU A 161 1.86 1.37 18.50
N HIS A 162 2.84 0.78 19.20
CA HIS A 162 3.48 -0.46 18.74
C HIS A 162 2.55 -1.69 18.78
N GLU A 163 1.58 -1.70 19.69
CA GLU A 163 0.67 -2.81 19.91
C GLU A 163 -0.77 -2.49 19.50
N GLY A 164 -1.51 -3.51 19.09
CA GLY A 164 -2.92 -3.40 18.75
C GLY A 164 -3.27 -4.06 17.42
N SER A 165 -4.39 -3.64 16.87
CA SER A 165 -4.91 -4.11 15.58
C SER A 165 -5.99 -3.16 15.10
N PHE A 166 -6.52 -3.33 13.89
CA PHE A 166 -7.70 -2.61 13.43
C PHE A 166 -8.90 -2.80 14.40
N GLY A 167 -9.11 -4.02 14.90
CA GLY A 167 -10.22 -4.34 15.78
C GLY A 167 -10.12 -3.76 17.20
N THR A 168 -8.96 -3.23 17.62
CA THR A 168 -8.77 -2.58 18.93
C THR A 168 -8.78 -1.06 18.84
N GLN A 169 -8.94 -0.49 17.64
CA GLN A 169 -9.02 0.96 17.45
C GLN A 169 -10.35 1.51 17.96
N THR A 170 -10.35 2.78 18.34
CA THR A 170 -11.59 3.51 18.61
C THR A 170 -12.44 3.60 17.35
N VAL A 171 -13.75 3.83 17.50
CA VAL A 171 -14.64 4.01 16.34
C VAL A 171 -14.21 5.21 15.48
N SER A 172 -13.74 6.31 16.10
CA SER A 172 -13.21 7.47 15.39
C SER A 172 -12.00 7.09 14.55
N ARG A 173 -11.00 6.43 15.14
CA ARG A 173 -9.78 5.98 14.47
C ARG A 173 -10.07 4.95 13.36
N ALA A 174 -10.92 3.96 13.62
CA ALA A 174 -11.33 2.99 12.60
C ALA A 174 -12.00 3.67 11.40
N ARG A 175 -12.78 4.73 11.64
CA ARG A 175 -13.36 5.55 10.57
C ARG A 175 -12.28 6.26 9.77
N THR A 176 -11.30 6.89 10.41
CA THR A 176 -10.17 7.56 9.73
C THR A 176 -9.40 6.57 8.85
N VAL A 177 -9.14 5.35 9.33
CA VAL A 177 -8.48 4.29 8.52
C VAL A 177 -9.33 3.94 7.29
N ILE A 178 -10.64 3.78 7.44
CA ILE A 178 -11.54 3.46 6.32
C ILE A 178 -11.56 4.61 5.29
N GLU A 179 -11.60 5.86 5.74
CA GLU A 179 -11.55 7.03 4.85
C GLU A 179 -10.18 7.12 4.13
N ALA A 180 -9.07 6.81 4.82
CA ALA A 180 -7.77 6.72 4.19
C ALA A 180 -7.74 5.62 3.10
N TRP A 181 -8.28 4.43 3.38
CA TRP A 181 -8.42 3.37 2.37
C TRP A 181 -9.27 3.80 1.18
N ALA A 182 -10.40 4.48 1.41
CA ALA A 182 -11.29 4.97 0.35
C ALA A 182 -10.58 6.01 -0.53
N GLN A 183 -9.95 7.02 0.09
CA GLN A 183 -9.21 8.05 -0.62
C GLN A 183 -8.03 7.47 -1.43
N ARG A 184 -7.25 6.57 -0.81
CA ARG A 184 -6.12 5.94 -1.51
C ARG A 184 -6.60 5.02 -2.64
N THR A 185 -7.69 4.28 -2.44
CA THR A 185 -8.28 3.45 -3.49
C THR A 185 -8.65 4.30 -4.71
N ALA A 186 -9.31 5.44 -4.50
CA ALA A 186 -9.67 6.35 -5.60
C ALA A 186 -8.42 6.91 -6.30
N ALA A 187 -7.43 7.40 -5.52
CA ALA A 187 -6.20 7.98 -6.07
C ALA A 187 -5.37 6.94 -6.85
N LEU A 188 -5.20 5.74 -6.31
CA LEU A 188 -4.42 4.68 -6.94
C LEU A 188 -5.12 4.07 -8.16
N SER A 189 -6.46 3.99 -8.15
CA SER A 189 -7.24 3.54 -9.31
C SER A 189 -7.15 4.48 -10.50
N ALA A 190 -6.83 5.75 -10.27
CA ALA A 190 -6.62 6.74 -11.33
C ALA A 190 -5.20 6.66 -11.95
N MET A 191 -4.28 5.89 -11.38
CA MET A 191 -2.93 5.73 -11.93
C MET A 191 -2.96 4.93 -13.24
N ALA A 192 -2.21 5.39 -14.24
CA ALA A 192 -2.09 4.69 -15.50
C ALA A 192 -1.55 3.26 -15.30
N GLY A 193 -2.22 2.27 -15.91
CA GLY A 193 -1.85 0.87 -15.84
C GLY A 193 -2.34 0.11 -14.60
N VAL A 194 -2.95 0.76 -13.62
CA VAL A 194 -3.58 0.09 -12.48
C VAL A 194 -4.98 -0.42 -12.88
N GLN A 195 -5.26 -1.69 -12.63
CA GLN A 195 -6.54 -2.33 -12.91
C GLN A 195 -7.28 -2.75 -11.63
N GLN A 196 -6.56 -2.95 -10.54
CA GLN A 196 -7.15 -3.31 -9.24
C GLN A 196 -6.38 -2.66 -8.10
N VAL A 197 -7.11 -2.13 -7.12
CA VAL A 197 -6.58 -1.68 -5.82
C VAL A 197 -7.12 -2.57 -4.73
N PHE A 198 -6.27 -3.03 -3.83
CA PHE A 198 -6.60 -4.00 -2.80
C PHE A 198 -6.04 -3.58 -1.44
N PRO A 199 -6.84 -2.91 -0.59
CA PRO A 199 -6.52 -2.69 0.81
C PRO A 199 -6.66 -3.98 1.62
N PHE A 200 -5.71 -4.26 2.52
CA PHE A 200 -5.74 -5.44 3.38
C PHE A 200 -4.93 -5.26 4.66
N GLU A 201 -5.24 -6.02 5.68
CA GLU A 201 -4.42 -6.22 6.87
C GLU A 201 -3.94 -7.67 6.90
N ASN A 202 -2.63 -7.87 7.08
CA ASN A 202 -2.07 -9.15 7.49
C ASN A 202 -1.73 -9.05 8.97
N ARG A 203 -2.21 -10.00 9.78
CA ARG A 203 -2.01 -9.99 11.21
C ARG A 203 -1.67 -11.35 11.76
N GLY A 204 -0.71 -11.37 12.67
CA GLY A 204 -0.31 -12.55 13.40
C GLY A 204 0.88 -13.28 12.79
N GLU A 205 1.66 -13.90 13.68
CA GLU A 205 2.89 -14.60 13.34
C GLU A 205 2.64 -15.81 12.41
N ALA A 206 1.50 -16.49 12.59
CA ALA A 206 1.13 -17.68 11.81
C ALA A 206 1.05 -17.44 10.29
N ILE A 207 0.83 -16.20 9.84
CA ILE A 207 0.81 -15.84 8.43
C ILE A 207 2.09 -15.13 7.97
N GLY A 208 3.15 -15.15 8.80
CA GLY A 208 4.45 -14.59 8.47
C GLY A 208 4.52 -13.05 8.53
N VAL A 209 3.72 -12.41 9.39
CA VAL A 209 3.83 -10.97 9.65
C VAL A 209 5.18 -10.66 10.27
N THR A 210 5.88 -9.66 9.70
CA THR A 210 7.22 -9.27 10.12
C THR A 210 7.26 -8.05 11.05
N LEU A 211 6.14 -7.35 11.22
CA LEU A 211 6.01 -6.17 12.09
C LEU A 211 4.76 -6.32 12.96
N GLY A 212 4.92 -6.22 14.28
CA GLY A 212 3.81 -6.26 15.24
C GLY A 212 2.95 -4.99 15.27
N HIS A 213 3.50 -3.87 14.86
CA HIS A 213 2.81 -2.58 14.80
C HIS A 213 1.49 -2.66 14.00
N PRO A 214 0.40 -2.05 14.49
CA PRO A 214 -0.91 -2.09 13.83
C PRO A 214 -0.89 -1.38 12.47
N HIS A 215 -0.83 -2.15 11.40
CA HIS A 215 -0.81 -1.60 10.04
C HIS A 215 -1.53 -2.49 9.04
N GLY A 216 -2.05 -1.85 8.01
CA GLY A 216 -2.50 -2.50 6.78
C GLY A 216 -1.60 -2.13 5.61
N GLN A 217 -1.94 -2.63 4.46
CA GLN A 217 -1.27 -2.34 3.21
C GLN A 217 -2.30 -2.09 2.11
N ILE A 218 -1.88 -1.40 1.06
CA ILE A 218 -2.65 -1.25 -0.16
C ILE A 218 -1.75 -1.67 -1.31
N TYR A 219 -2.21 -2.63 -2.10
CA TYR A 219 -1.54 -3.03 -3.34
C TYR A 219 -2.37 -2.59 -4.53
N SER A 220 -1.74 -1.92 -5.49
CA SER A 220 -2.34 -1.67 -6.79
C SER A 220 -1.67 -2.56 -7.83
N TYR A 221 -2.51 -3.32 -8.54
CA TYR A 221 -2.09 -4.33 -9.50
C TYR A 221 -2.31 -3.83 -10.93
N PRO A 222 -1.41 -4.16 -11.87
CA PRO A 222 -1.62 -3.90 -13.30
C PRO A 222 -2.52 -4.95 -13.97
N TYR A 223 -3.20 -5.78 -13.20
CA TYR A 223 -4.12 -6.82 -13.65
C TYR A 223 -5.21 -7.06 -12.61
N VAL A 224 -6.32 -7.67 -13.03
CA VAL A 224 -7.35 -8.16 -12.10
C VAL A 224 -6.92 -9.54 -11.57
N THR A 225 -6.95 -9.71 -10.24
CA THR A 225 -6.55 -10.99 -9.63
C THR A 225 -7.60 -12.08 -9.88
N PRO A 226 -7.23 -13.38 -9.97
CA PRO A 226 -8.18 -14.46 -10.24
C PRO A 226 -9.35 -14.55 -9.25
N ARG A 227 -9.11 -14.17 -8.00
CA ARG A 227 -10.19 -14.11 -6.99
C ARG A 227 -11.20 -13.01 -7.31
N THR A 228 -10.71 -11.84 -7.72
CA THR A 228 -11.57 -10.70 -8.10
C THR A 228 -12.33 -11.00 -9.39
N GLU A 229 -11.73 -11.67 -10.37
CA GLU A 229 -12.44 -12.11 -11.57
C GLU A 229 -13.63 -13.02 -11.23
N ARG A 230 -13.45 -13.99 -10.32
CA ARG A 230 -14.56 -14.84 -9.85
C ARG A 230 -15.63 -14.04 -9.11
N LEU A 231 -15.23 -13.03 -8.34
CA LEU A 231 -16.16 -12.13 -7.65
C LEU A 231 -17.00 -11.33 -8.66
N LEU A 232 -16.34 -10.76 -9.68
CA LEU A 232 -17.03 -10.03 -10.76
C LEU A 232 -18.02 -10.95 -11.49
N ALA A 233 -17.62 -12.17 -11.83
CA ALA A 233 -18.53 -13.16 -12.43
C ALA A 233 -19.73 -13.48 -11.50
N SER A 234 -19.54 -13.50 -10.19
CA SER A 234 -20.65 -13.68 -9.23
C SER A 234 -21.58 -12.47 -9.19
N ILE A 235 -21.03 -11.26 -9.30
CA ILE A 235 -21.83 -10.02 -9.39
C ILE A 235 -22.66 -10.02 -10.68
N ASP A 236 -22.04 -10.37 -11.81
CA ASP A 236 -22.72 -10.44 -13.11
C ASP A 236 -23.88 -11.46 -13.10
N ALA A 237 -23.69 -12.60 -12.40
CA ALA A 237 -24.70 -13.64 -12.31
C ALA A 237 -25.84 -13.29 -11.35
N TYR A 238 -25.55 -12.62 -10.22
CA TYR A 238 -26.55 -12.30 -9.19
C TYR A 238 -27.23 -10.95 -9.45
N GLY A 239 -26.46 -9.95 -9.86
CA GLY A 239 -26.87 -8.58 -10.02
C GLY A 239 -26.13 -7.60 -9.09
N PRO A 240 -26.32 -6.29 -9.28
CA PRO A 240 -25.55 -5.24 -8.60
C PRO A 240 -25.80 -5.15 -7.09
N THR A 241 -26.82 -5.81 -6.57
CA THR A 241 -27.18 -5.80 -5.15
C THR A 241 -26.47 -6.87 -4.32
N LEU A 242 -25.63 -7.75 -4.94
CA LEU A 242 -25.01 -8.90 -4.27
C LEU A 242 -24.42 -8.55 -2.90
N PHE A 243 -23.61 -7.50 -2.81
CA PHE A 243 -22.98 -7.12 -1.54
C PHE A 243 -23.98 -6.59 -0.50
N ALA A 244 -24.95 -5.80 -0.93
CA ALA A 244 -25.98 -5.26 -0.04
C ALA A 244 -26.83 -6.38 0.56
N ASP A 245 -27.23 -7.35 -0.27
CA ASP A 245 -28.06 -8.48 0.14
C ASP A 245 -27.29 -9.45 1.05
N VAL A 246 -25.98 -9.68 0.78
CA VAL A 246 -25.10 -10.44 1.68
C VAL A 246 -24.98 -9.74 3.03
N LEU A 247 -24.73 -8.42 3.06
CA LEU A 247 -24.60 -7.65 4.29
C LEU A 247 -25.89 -7.69 5.12
N GLU A 248 -27.04 -7.50 4.48
CA GLU A 248 -28.34 -7.52 5.17
C GLU A 248 -28.63 -8.90 5.77
N ARG A 249 -28.31 -9.96 5.02
CA ARG A 249 -28.44 -11.33 5.51
C ARG A 249 -27.53 -11.61 6.71
N GLU A 250 -26.27 -11.12 6.69
CA GLU A 250 -25.35 -11.30 7.81
C GLU A 250 -25.80 -10.55 9.06
N ARG A 251 -26.33 -9.33 8.92
CA ARG A 251 -26.88 -8.54 10.05
C ARG A 251 -27.97 -9.27 10.84
N GLY A 252 -28.78 -10.09 10.19
CA GLY A 252 -29.79 -10.94 10.83
C GLY A 252 -29.31 -12.34 11.21
N GLY A 253 -28.04 -12.63 11.00
CA GLY A 253 -27.49 -13.96 11.13
C GLY A 253 -26.77 -14.22 12.47
N PRO A 254 -26.36 -15.47 12.72
CA PRO A 254 -25.69 -15.86 13.97
C PRO A 254 -24.23 -15.38 14.09
N ARG A 255 -23.68 -14.72 13.05
CA ARG A 255 -22.29 -14.26 13.01
C ARG A 255 -22.11 -12.78 13.39
N VAL A 256 -23.19 -12.07 13.67
CA VAL A 256 -23.22 -10.67 14.13
C VAL A 256 -23.90 -10.58 15.49
#